data_27befeae2fc28d6bec8ce0f5e1726a35
#
_entry.id   27befeae2fc28d6bec8ce0f5e1726a35
#
_cell.length_a   1.000
_cell.length_b   1.000
_cell.length_c   1.000
_cell.angle_alpha   90.00
_cell.angle_beta   90.00
_cell.angle_gamma   90.00
#
_symmetry.space_group_name_H-M   'P 1'
#
loop_
_entity.id
_entity.type
_entity.pdbx_description
1 polymer ?
#
loop_
_entity_poly.entity_id
_entity_poly.type
_entity_poly.pdbx_seq_one_letter_code
_entity_poly.pdbx_strand_id
1 'polypeptide(L)'
;MIYYINALKTDDNTAGPKAPNDIYKLTKEYDGKEIIFNPFPVNKGRLYQKAWLLSKGLMQWIKVFSKAGEDDVVIYQHPTYGIGLNAKMIPLIQKKKKAKFIAVIHDLESLRLGVYKGVGHNYELVNTADNQVLRYFDKIICHNDYMKKYLIEKGFEEDKLVSLEIFDYLTDAQMNDQVTDGLAIAGNLSKGKSTYIYELLKTNPNYKLNLFGPNFDKSVELGEKIEYFGSFKPEVLPGELRGKFGLVWDGESLETCSGNTGNYLRYNNPHKTSLYLASGIPVIIWKEAAIAKFIEENNAGVVVGSLLEIENILNNISEEEYAQIKKNAKEI
;
A
#
# COMPACT_ATOMS: atom_id res chain seq x y z
N MET A 1 0.90 -25.14 -12.91
CA MET A 1 0.64 -23.81 -13.52
C MET A 1 0.45 -22.75 -12.46
N ILE A 2 0.67 -21.47 -12.82
CA ILE A 2 0.38 -20.34 -11.93
C ILE A 2 -0.91 -19.68 -12.39
N TYR A 3 -1.88 -19.55 -11.49
CA TYR A 3 -3.08 -18.74 -11.67
C TYR A 3 -3.04 -17.55 -10.73
N TYR A 4 -3.55 -16.41 -11.16
CA TYR A 4 -3.74 -15.27 -10.27
C TYR A 4 -5.19 -14.78 -10.35
N ILE A 5 -5.73 -14.45 -9.18
CA ILE A 5 -7.07 -13.91 -9.05
C ILE A 5 -6.99 -12.39 -9.22
N ASN A 6 -7.51 -11.89 -10.35
CA ASN A 6 -7.63 -10.47 -10.60
C ASN A 6 -9.03 -9.99 -10.17
N ALA A 7 -9.08 -9.35 -9.00
CA ALA A 7 -10.30 -8.70 -8.52
C ALA A 7 -10.37 -7.29 -9.14
N LEU A 8 -11.10 -7.15 -10.24
CA LEU A 8 -11.28 -5.87 -10.92
C LEU A 8 -11.78 -4.81 -9.94
N LYS A 9 -11.10 -3.68 -9.86
CA LYS A 9 -11.53 -2.48 -9.14
C LYS A 9 -12.04 -1.46 -10.14
N THR A 10 -13.09 -0.74 -9.77
CA THR A 10 -13.82 0.19 -10.68
C THR A 10 -13.31 1.62 -10.62
N ASP A 11 -12.32 1.92 -9.79
CA ASP A 11 -11.85 3.29 -9.58
C ASP A 11 -10.40 3.46 -10.08
N ASP A 12 -10.27 4.10 -11.24
CA ASP A 12 -9.01 4.27 -11.95
C ASP A 12 -8.14 5.44 -11.43
N ASN A 13 -8.68 6.29 -10.55
CA ASN A 13 -7.99 7.51 -10.09
C ASN A 13 -7.46 7.41 -8.65
N THR A 14 -7.39 6.20 -8.09
CA THR A 14 -6.85 5.98 -6.75
C THR A 14 -5.63 5.06 -6.78
N ALA A 15 -4.71 5.25 -5.85
CA ALA A 15 -3.53 4.39 -5.71
C ALA A 15 -3.85 2.93 -5.29
N GLY A 16 -5.07 2.66 -4.84
CA GLY A 16 -5.48 1.36 -4.33
C GLY A 16 -5.36 0.19 -5.32
N PRO A 17 -5.64 0.36 -6.62
CA PRO A 17 -5.45 -0.69 -7.63
C PRO A 17 -4.01 -0.88 -8.08
N LYS A 18 -3.09 0.08 -7.83
CA LYS A 18 -1.75 0.07 -8.45
C LYS A 18 -0.92 -1.14 -8.06
N ALA A 19 -0.68 -1.36 -6.75
CA ALA A 19 0.11 -2.50 -6.30
C ALA A 19 -0.49 -3.86 -6.73
N PRO A 20 -1.81 -4.13 -6.59
CA PRO A 20 -2.43 -5.32 -7.17
C PRO A 20 -2.21 -5.48 -8.68
N ASN A 21 -2.31 -4.38 -9.45
CA ASN A 21 -2.11 -4.43 -10.89
C ASN A 21 -0.65 -4.70 -11.28
N ASP A 22 0.30 -4.20 -10.50
CA ASP A 22 1.73 -4.45 -10.73
C ASP A 22 2.07 -5.92 -10.45
N ILE A 23 1.59 -6.48 -9.33
CA ILE A 23 1.70 -7.93 -9.05
C ILE A 23 1.07 -8.76 -10.18
N TYR A 24 -0.05 -8.32 -10.72
CA TYR A 24 -0.68 -8.93 -11.88
C TYR A 24 0.22 -8.94 -13.12
N LYS A 25 0.81 -7.77 -13.46
CA LYS A 25 1.71 -7.65 -14.61
C LYS A 25 2.93 -8.57 -14.45
N LEU A 26 3.58 -8.53 -13.28
CA LEU A 26 4.71 -9.41 -12.96
C LEU A 26 4.33 -10.89 -13.06
N THR A 27 3.21 -11.30 -12.50
CA THR A 27 2.76 -12.71 -12.59
C THR A 27 2.55 -13.15 -14.02
N LYS A 28 2.08 -12.23 -14.90
CA LYS A 28 1.89 -12.51 -16.32
C LYS A 28 3.22 -12.74 -17.06
N GLU A 29 4.30 -12.07 -16.67
CA GLU A 29 5.64 -12.27 -17.23
C GLU A 29 6.19 -13.69 -16.95
N TYR A 30 5.68 -14.33 -15.88
CA TYR A 30 5.99 -15.73 -15.53
C TYR A 30 4.91 -16.71 -16.02
N ASP A 31 4.27 -16.46 -17.17
CA ASP A 31 3.22 -17.31 -17.76
C ASP A 31 2.00 -17.55 -16.85
N GLY A 32 1.77 -16.66 -15.90
CA GLY A 32 0.61 -16.73 -15.02
C GLY A 32 -0.70 -16.52 -15.78
N LYS A 33 -1.70 -17.35 -15.48
CA LYS A 33 -3.03 -17.32 -16.11
C LYS A 33 -4.03 -16.59 -15.24
N GLU A 34 -4.74 -15.66 -15.84
CA GLU A 34 -5.71 -14.82 -15.15
C GLU A 34 -7.03 -15.56 -14.87
N ILE A 35 -7.56 -15.34 -13.65
CA ILE A 35 -8.93 -15.64 -13.28
C ILE A 35 -9.60 -14.35 -12.81
N ILE A 36 -10.46 -13.79 -13.63
CA ILE A 36 -11.13 -12.52 -13.35
C ILE A 36 -12.24 -12.72 -12.33
N PHE A 37 -12.18 -11.95 -11.25
CA PHE A 37 -13.26 -11.76 -10.30
C PHE A 37 -13.93 -10.40 -10.56
N ASN A 38 -15.24 -10.42 -10.83
CA ASN A 38 -16.00 -9.19 -11.04
C ASN A 38 -16.07 -8.36 -9.75
N PRO A 39 -16.17 -7.02 -9.86
CA PRO A 39 -16.22 -6.14 -8.70
C PRO A 39 -17.38 -6.51 -7.77
N PHE A 40 -17.10 -6.51 -6.47
CA PHE A 40 -18.12 -6.68 -5.46
C PHE A 40 -18.98 -5.40 -5.37
N PRO A 41 -20.32 -5.51 -5.31
CA PRO A 41 -21.23 -4.37 -5.35
C PRO A 41 -21.33 -3.66 -3.99
N VAL A 42 -20.24 -2.99 -3.57
CA VAL A 42 -20.13 -2.32 -2.26
C VAL A 42 -21.22 -1.28 -2.00
N ASN A 43 -21.71 -0.62 -3.06
CA ASN A 43 -22.71 0.44 -2.99
C ASN A 43 -24.17 -0.08 -3.03
N LYS A 44 -24.38 -1.41 -3.00
CA LYS A 44 -25.71 -2.03 -2.99
C LYS A 44 -26.09 -2.51 -1.58
N GLY A 45 -27.38 -2.63 -1.33
CA GLY A 45 -27.88 -3.10 -0.04
C GLY A 45 -27.46 -4.54 0.30
N ARG A 46 -27.44 -4.89 1.59
CA ARG A 46 -26.95 -6.17 2.13
C ARG A 46 -27.59 -7.41 1.48
N LEU A 47 -28.90 -7.35 1.17
CA LEU A 47 -29.61 -8.48 0.52
C LEU A 47 -29.07 -8.72 -0.90
N TYR A 48 -28.87 -7.64 -1.66
CA TYR A 48 -28.25 -7.73 -2.99
C TYR A 48 -26.82 -8.28 -2.92
N GLN A 49 -26.01 -7.81 -1.98
CA GLN A 49 -24.65 -8.31 -1.76
C GLN A 49 -24.64 -9.80 -1.44
N LYS A 50 -25.55 -10.29 -0.59
CA LYS A 50 -25.68 -11.71 -0.30
C LYS A 50 -26.10 -12.52 -1.53
N ALA A 51 -27.09 -12.07 -2.29
CA ALA A 51 -27.51 -12.72 -3.52
C ALA A 51 -26.39 -12.75 -4.56
N TRP A 52 -25.62 -11.67 -4.67
CA TRP A 52 -24.46 -11.59 -5.56
C TRP A 52 -23.36 -12.61 -5.16
N LEU A 53 -23.07 -12.76 -3.87
CA LEU A 53 -22.10 -13.74 -3.40
C LEU A 53 -22.53 -15.19 -3.68
N LEU A 54 -23.81 -15.48 -3.48
CA LEU A 54 -24.38 -16.82 -3.72
C LEU A 54 -24.51 -17.18 -5.21
N SER A 55 -24.48 -16.20 -6.09
CA SER A 55 -24.55 -16.40 -7.54
C SER A 55 -23.20 -16.12 -8.20
N LYS A 56 -22.92 -14.85 -8.52
CA LYS A 56 -21.70 -14.45 -9.25
C LYS A 56 -20.42 -14.74 -8.45
N GLY A 57 -20.42 -14.50 -7.13
CA GLY A 57 -19.29 -14.82 -6.27
C GLY A 57 -18.96 -16.31 -6.27
N LEU A 58 -19.97 -17.15 -6.11
CA LEU A 58 -19.79 -18.63 -6.18
C LEU A 58 -19.32 -19.08 -7.55
N MET A 59 -19.88 -18.54 -8.64
CA MET A 59 -19.46 -18.86 -10.00
C MET A 59 -17.98 -18.53 -10.27
N GLN A 60 -17.46 -17.45 -9.69
CA GLN A 60 -16.03 -17.09 -9.79
C GLN A 60 -15.15 -18.18 -9.13
N TRP A 61 -15.54 -18.62 -7.94
CA TRP A 61 -14.83 -19.70 -7.25
C TRP A 61 -14.96 -21.06 -7.96
N ILE A 62 -16.10 -21.34 -8.63
CA ILE A 62 -16.26 -22.51 -9.49
C ILE A 62 -15.27 -22.45 -10.66
N LYS A 63 -15.00 -21.27 -11.24
CA LYS A 63 -13.94 -21.11 -12.26
C LYS A 63 -12.56 -21.48 -11.72
N VAL A 64 -12.21 -21.01 -10.51
CA VAL A 64 -10.95 -21.44 -9.86
C VAL A 64 -10.92 -22.93 -9.68
N PHE A 65 -11.99 -23.51 -9.12
CA PHE A 65 -12.11 -24.95 -8.91
C PHE A 65 -11.97 -25.78 -10.22
N SER A 66 -12.53 -25.30 -11.33
CA SER A 66 -12.48 -26.01 -12.61
C SER A 66 -11.11 -25.94 -13.30
N LYS A 67 -10.37 -24.84 -13.07
CA LYS A 67 -9.07 -24.61 -13.71
C LYS A 67 -7.91 -25.19 -12.91
N ALA A 68 -7.93 -25.05 -11.58
CA ALA A 68 -6.85 -25.48 -10.72
C ALA A 68 -6.78 -27.01 -10.61
N GLY A 69 -5.59 -27.56 -10.70
CA GLY A 69 -5.24 -28.96 -10.57
C GLY A 69 -4.18 -29.19 -9.49
N GLU A 70 -3.68 -30.44 -9.42
CA GLU A 70 -2.62 -30.83 -8.48
C GLU A 70 -1.35 -30.04 -8.77
N ASP A 71 -0.71 -29.52 -7.72
CA ASP A 71 0.50 -28.68 -7.74
C ASP A 71 0.38 -27.33 -8.46
N ASP A 72 -0.82 -26.97 -8.92
CA ASP A 72 -1.04 -25.62 -9.42
C ASP A 72 -1.00 -24.60 -8.26
N VAL A 73 -0.51 -23.41 -8.54
CA VAL A 73 -0.43 -22.29 -7.57
C VAL A 73 -1.47 -21.24 -7.92
N VAL A 74 -2.27 -20.83 -6.93
CA VAL A 74 -3.25 -19.76 -7.06
C VAL A 74 -2.80 -18.57 -6.22
N ILE A 75 -2.45 -17.48 -6.87
CA ILE A 75 -2.09 -16.21 -6.22
C ILE A 75 -3.37 -15.42 -5.91
N TYR A 76 -3.51 -15.06 -4.66
CA TYR A 76 -4.65 -14.32 -4.12
C TYR A 76 -4.19 -13.02 -3.50
N GLN A 77 -4.75 -11.91 -3.92
CA GLN A 77 -4.41 -10.60 -3.40
C GLN A 77 -5.33 -10.23 -2.22
N HIS A 78 -4.76 -10.17 -1.03
CA HIS A 78 -5.47 -9.96 0.22
C HIS A 78 -5.48 -8.48 0.64
N PRO A 79 -6.61 -7.92 1.10
CA PRO A 79 -7.93 -8.55 1.27
C PRO A 79 -8.81 -8.46 0.02
N THR A 80 -9.74 -9.39 -0.11
CA THR A 80 -10.83 -9.28 -1.08
C THR A 80 -12.19 -9.42 -0.40
N TYR A 81 -13.23 -8.94 -1.06
CA TYR A 81 -14.60 -9.08 -0.58
C TYR A 81 -15.08 -10.54 -0.56
N GLY A 82 -16.12 -10.79 0.23
CA GLY A 82 -16.71 -12.14 0.31
C GLY A 82 -16.01 -13.08 1.27
N ILE A 83 -15.51 -12.54 2.38
CA ILE A 83 -14.72 -13.23 3.42
C ILE A 83 -15.25 -14.64 3.73
N GLY A 84 -16.55 -14.78 4.06
CA GLY A 84 -17.14 -16.07 4.41
C GLY A 84 -17.19 -17.08 3.25
N LEU A 85 -17.26 -16.63 2.00
CA LEU A 85 -17.17 -17.49 0.82
C LEU A 85 -15.72 -17.91 0.57
N ASN A 86 -14.78 -16.97 0.66
CA ASN A 86 -13.35 -17.22 0.49
C ASN A 86 -12.86 -18.24 1.51
N ALA A 87 -13.22 -18.08 2.79
CA ALA A 87 -12.87 -19.00 3.88
C ALA A 87 -13.40 -20.44 3.69
N LYS A 88 -14.42 -20.62 2.87
CA LYS A 88 -14.96 -21.96 2.54
C LYS A 88 -14.34 -22.52 1.26
N MET A 89 -14.16 -21.70 0.24
CA MET A 89 -13.75 -22.16 -1.09
C MET A 89 -12.26 -22.47 -1.16
N ILE A 90 -11.39 -21.70 -0.51
CA ILE A 90 -9.95 -21.94 -0.50
C ILE A 90 -9.64 -23.34 0.02
N PRO A 91 -9.99 -23.71 1.27
CA PRO A 91 -9.69 -25.05 1.80
C PRO A 91 -10.41 -26.18 1.05
N LEU A 92 -11.58 -25.91 0.45
CA LEU A 92 -12.27 -26.88 -0.39
C LEU A 92 -11.45 -27.21 -1.65
N ILE A 93 -10.91 -26.19 -2.32
CA ILE A 93 -10.11 -26.36 -3.54
C ILE A 93 -8.79 -27.05 -3.20
N GLN A 94 -8.09 -26.62 -2.14
CA GLN A 94 -6.88 -27.29 -1.65
C GLN A 94 -7.13 -28.78 -1.42
N LYS A 95 -8.18 -29.11 -0.68
CA LYS A 95 -8.53 -30.51 -0.37
C LYS A 95 -8.89 -31.36 -1.58
N LYS A 96 -9.65 -30.79 -2.54
CA LYS A 96 -10.21 -31.53 -3.67
C LYS A 96 -9.32 -31.53 -4.91
N LYS A 97 -8.54 -30.48 -5.09
CA LYS A 97 -7.71 -30.26 -6.28
C LYS A 97 -6.21 -30.38 -5.99
N LYS A 98 -5.82 -30.38 -4.72
CA LYS A 98 -4.42 -30.33 -4.25
C LYS A 98 -3.65 -29.10 -4.78
N ALA A 99 -4.37 -28.03 -5.16
CA ALA A 99 -3.78 -26.77 -5.55
C ALA A 99 -3.27 -26.01 -4.32
N LYS A 100 -2.20 -25.25 -4.49
CA LYS A 100 -1.60 -24.40 -3.45
C LYS A 100 -2.09 -22.96 -3.58
N PHE A 101 -2.32 -22.31 -2.46
CA PHE A 101 -2.75 -20.92 -2.43
C PHE A 101 -1.71 -20.04 -1.76
N ILE A 102 -1.33 -18.97 -2.43
CA ILE A 102 -0.41 -17.93 -1.90
C ILE A 102 -1.17 -16.63 -1.76
N ALA A 103 -1.19 -16.07 -0.56
CA ALA A 103 -1.70 -14.72 -0.32
C ALA A 103 -0.59 -13.69 -0.51
N VAL A 104 -0.88 -12.62 -1.24
CA VAL A 104 -0.09 -11.38 -1.23
C VAL A 104 -0.87 -10.35 -0.43
N ILE A 105 -0.34 -9.93 0.70
CA ILE A 105 -0.99 -8.93 1.56
C ILE A 105 -0.77 -7.54 0.95
N HIS A 106 -1.85 -6.77 0.78
CA HIS A 106 -1.82 -5.34 0.49
C HIS A 106 -2.20 -4.52 1.70
N ASP A 107 -3.12 -5.03 2.53
CA ASP A 107 -3.49 -4.44 3.80
C ASP A 107 -3.84 -5.53 4.81
N LEU A 108 -3.48 -5.33 6.08
CA LEU A 108 -4.06 -6.03 7.22
C LEU A 108 -5.15 -5.14 7.82
N GLU A 109 -6.40 -5.49 7.57
CA GLU A 109 -7.55 -4.69 8.01
C GLU A 109 -7.61 -4.55 9.53
N SER A 110 -7.24 -5.59 10.28
CA SER A 110 -7.18 -5.57 11.74
C SER A 110 -6.23 -4.50 12.28
N LEU A 111 -5.09 -4.29 11.62
CA LEU A 111 -4.13 -3.25 11.98
C LEU A 111 -4.56 -1.88 11.47
N ARG A 112 -4.91 -1.79 10.19
CA ARG A 112 -5.25 -0.53 9.52
C ARG A 112 -6.46 0.17 10.13
N LEU A 113 -7.46 -0.60 10.57
CA LEU A 113 -8.67 -0.06 11.21
C LEU A 113 -8.51 0.18 12.71
N GLY A 114 -7.35 -0.13 13.29
CA GLY A 114 -7.09 0.07 14.71
C GLY A 114 -7.91 -0.83 15.65
N VAL A 115 -8.52 -1.88 15.11
CA VAL A 115 -9.38 -2.84 15.84
C VAL A 115 -8.58 -3.68 16.84
N TYR A 116 -7.30 -3.53 16.85
CA TYR A 116 -6.29 -4.31 17.54
C TYR A 116 -6.02 -3.85 18.98
N LYS A 117 -6.38 -2.64 19.34
CA LYS A 117 -6.22 -2.14 20.69
C LYS A 117 -7.47 -2.37 21.53
N GLY A 118 -7.71 -3.60 21.99
CA GLY A 118 -8.45 -3.96 23.21
C GLY A 118 -9.56 -3.07 23.76
N VAL A 119 -10.08 -2.15 22.98
CA VAL A 119 -11.16 -1.27 23.37
C VAL A 119 -12.47 -1.88 22.86
N GLY A 120 -12.96 -2.85 23.61
CA GLY A 120 -14.41 -3.10 23.70
C GLY A 120 -15.13 -3.79 22.53
N HIS A 121 -14.49 -4.10 21.40
CA HIS A 121 -15.19 -4.68 20.24
C HIS A 121 -14.51 -5.91 19.66
N ASN A 122 -14.48 -7.00 20.42
CA ASN A 122 -14.07 -8.35 19.97
C ASN A 122 -14.79 -8.81 18.69
N TYR A 123 -15.95 -8.23 18.37
CA TYR A 123 -16.75 -8.60 17.21
C TYR A 123 -16.12 -8.17 15.87
N GLU A 124 -15.53 -6.98 15.80
CA GLU A 124 -14.91 -6.45 14.57
C GLU A 124 -13.61 -7.19 14.24
N LEU A 125 -12.78 -7.51 15.25
CA LEU A 125 -11.56 -8.32 15.09
C LEU A 125 -11.83 -9.68 14.46
N VAL A 126 -12.90 -10.34 14.87
CA VAL A 126 -13.26 -11.68 14.37
C VAL A 126 -13.72 -11.62 12.91
N ASN A 127 -14.28 -10.50 12.45
CA ASN A 127 -14.86 -10.38 11.12
C ASN A 127 -13.91 -9.78 10.06
N THR A 128 -12.66 -9.46 10.40
CA THR A 128 -11.67 -9.04 9.41
C THR A 128 -11.23 -10.19 8.51
N ALA A 129 -10.86 -9.86 7.28
CA ALA A 129 -10.38 -10.86 6.32
C ALA A 129 -9.13 -11.58 6.81
N ASP A 130 -8.22 -10.85 7.48
CA ASP A 130 -6.98 -11.38 8.05
C ASP A 130 -7.24 -12.52 9.03
N ASN A 131 -8.21 -12.36 9.93
CA ASN A 131 -8.52 -13.37 10.95
C ASN A 131 -9.27 -14.59 10.39
N GLN A 132 -10.05 -14.41 9.32
CA GLN A 132 -10.92 -15.47 8.79
C GLN A 132 -10.33 -16.22 7.61
N VAL A 133 -9.49 -15.58 6.79
CA VAL A 133 -9.08 -16.14 5.49
C VAL A 133 -7.59 -16.49 5.45
N LEU A 134 -6.69 -15.64 6.00
CA LEU A 134 -5.25 -15.83 5.85
C LEU A 134 -4.72 -17.17 6.36
N ARG A 135 -5.33 -17.75 7.39
CA ARG A 135 -4.93 -19.04 7.94
C ARG A 135 -4.99 -20.23 6.97
N TYR A 136 -5.73 -20.10 5.88
CA TYR A 136 -5.91 -21.16 4.89
C TYR A 136 -4.85 -21.20 3.80
N PHE A 137 -3.98 -20.19 3.74
CA PHE A 137 -2.95 -20.13 2.69
C PHE A 137 -1.75 -21.02 3.02
N ASP A 138 -1.14 -21.58 1.96
CA ASP A 138 0.08 -22.38 2.05
C ASP A 138 1.31 -21.48 2.26
N LYS A 139 1.31 -20.29 1.64
CA LYS A 139 2.28 -19.22 1.85
C LYS A 139 1.59 -17.86 1.89
N ILE A 140 2.18 -16.95 2.63
CA ILE A 140 1.68 -15.59 2.82
C ILE A 140 2.86 -14.63 2.59
N ILE A 141 2.77 -13.81 1.58
CA ILE A 141 3.73 -12.74 1.32
C ILE A 141 3.26 -11.51 2.12
N CYS A 142 4.02 -11.16 3.13
CA CYS A 142 3.81 -9.99 3.99
C CYS A 142 4.77 -8.87 3.63
N HIS A 143 4.49 -7.64 4.04
CA HIS A 143 5.21 -6.46 3.59
C HIS A 143 6.70 -6.47 3.97
N ASN A 144 7.00 -6.86 5.22
CA ASN A 144 8.33 -6.78 5.81
C ASN A 144 8.41 -7.66 7.06
N ASP A 145 9.56 -7.69 7.70
CA ASP A 145 9.79 -8.50 8.90
C ASP A 145 8.99 -8.02 10.13
N TYR A 146 8.62 -6.75 10.22
CA TYR A 146 7.75 -6.27 11.30
C TYR A 146 6.33 -6.84 11.16
N MET A 147 5.79 -6.84 9.95
CA MET A 147 4.49 -7.49 9.68
C MET A 147 4.58 -9.01 9.85
N LYS A 148 5.69 -9.63 9.40
CA LYS A 148 5.95 -11.07 9.62
C LYS A 148 5.95 -11.41 11.10
N LYS A 149 6.68 -10.66 11.92
CA LYS A 149 6.72 -10.83 13.38
C LYS A 149 5.33 -10.68 14.01
N TYR A 150 4.58 -9.67 13.62
CA TYR A 150 3.20 -9.49 14.08
C TYR A 150 2.32 -10.70 13.76
N LEU A 151 2.42 -11.27 12.58
CA LEU A 151 1.64 -12.46 12.20
C LEU A 151 2.07 -13.69 12.99
N ILE A 152 3.37 -13.88 13.27
CA ILE A 152 3.86 -14.95 14.16
C ILE A 152 3.25 -14.80 15.56
N GLU A 153 3.24 -13.60 16.13
CA GLU A 153 2.61 -13.30 17.44
C GLU A 153 1.10 -13.56 17.43
N LYS A 154 0.45 -13.53 16.26
CA LYS A 154 -0.95 -13.92 16.04
C LYS A 154 -1.16 -15.42 15.82
N GLY A 155 -0.09 -16.21 15.88
CA GLY A 155 -0.15 -17.68 15.78
C GLY A 155 -0.05 -18.22 14.35
N PHE A 156 0.44 -17.43 13.41
CA PHE A 156 0.79 -17.95 12.08
C PHE A 156 2.14 -18.68 12.12
N GLU A 157 2.25 -19.75 11.35
CA GLU A 157 3.46 -20.53 11.22
C GLU A 157 4.52 -19.75 10.44
N GLU A 158 5.73 -19.62 11.02
CA GLU A 158 6.78 -18.78 10.44
C GLU A 158 7.21 -19.24 9.05
N ASP A 159 7.25 -20.55 8.82
CA ASP A 159 7.62 -21.13 7.53
C ASP A 159 6.64 -20.82 6.40
N LYS A 160 5.41 -20.38 6.72
CA LYS A 160 4.43 -19.92 5.75
C LYS A 160 4.60 -18.45 5.36
N LEU A 161 5.38 -17.67 6.12
CA LEU A 161 5.49 -16.23 5.98
C LEU A 161 6.76 -15.85 5.20
N VAL A 162 6.59 -15.04 4.17
CA VAL A 162 7.68 -14.50 3.33
C VAL A 162 7.63 -12.98 3.36
N SER A 163 8.74 -12.33 3.72
CA SER A 163 8.87 -10.86 3.64
C SER A 163 9.08 -10.44 2.19
N LEU A 164 8.33 -9.43 1.74
CA LEU A 164 8.46 -8.82 0.42
C LEU A 164 9.59 -7.78 0.37
N GLU A 165 9.86 -7.12 1.49
CA GLU A 165 10.78 -6.00 1.69
C GLU A 165 10.25 -4.67 1.13
N ILE A 166 10.00 -4.56 -0.16
CA ILE A 166 9.37 -3.39 -0.80
C ILE A 166 8.49 -3.85 -1.96
N PHE A 167 7.43 -3.10 -2.26
CA PHE A 167 6.64 -3.32 -3.48
C PHE A 167 7.29 -2.68 -4.69
N ASP A 168 7.24 -3.35 -5.82
CA ASP A 168 7.53 -2.72 -7.12
C ASP A 168 6.50 -1.63 -7.45
N TYR A 169 6.93 -0.67 -8.25
CA TYR A 169 6.07 0.33 -8.86
C TYR A 169 6.36 0.39 -10.37
N LEU A 170 5.67 -0.41 -11.15
CA LEU A 170 5.88 -0.51 -12.59
C LEU A 170 5.34 0.75 -13.28
N THR A 171 6.16 1.41 -14.09
CA THR A 171 5.76 2.61 -14.83
C THR A 171 6.53 2.74 -16.14
N ASP A 172 5.85 3.22 -17.17
CA ASP A 172 6.43 3.61 -18.45
C ASP A 172 6.53 5.15 -18.58
N ALA A 173 6.23 5.89 -17.48
CA ALA A 173 6.30 7.34 -17.50
C ALA A 173 7.74 7.80 -17.67
N GLN A 174 7.94 8.82 -18.52
CA GLN A 174 9.21 9.52 -18.59
C GLN A 174 9.39 10.34 -17.32
N MET A 175 10.48 10.06 -16.60
CA MET A 175 10.78 10.76 -15.35
C MET A 175 11.17 12.20 -15.63
N ASN A 176 10.73 13.09 -14.75
CA ASN A 176 11.15 14.47 -14.80
C ASN A 176 12.53 14.61 -14.15
N ASP A 177 13.56 14.77 -14.97
CA ASP A 177 14.95 14.92 -14.48
C ASP A 177 15.23 16.31 -13.86
N GLN A 178 14.29 17.26 -13.94
CA GLN A 178 14.46 18.56 -13.28
C GLN A 178 14.42 18.37 -11.77
N VAL A 179 15.52 18.74 -11.12
CA VAL A 179 15.55 18.85 -9.65
C VAL A 179 14.68 20.04 -9.29
N THR A 180 13.55 19.76 -8.64
CA THR A 180 12.68 20.77 -8.08
C THR A 180 12.86 20.84 -6.58
N ASP A 181 12.78 22.05 -6.01
CA ASP A 181 12.92 22.23 -4.58
C ASP A 181 11.75 21.68 -3.78
N GLY A 182 12.01 21.43 -2.49
CA GLY A 182 11.00 21.12 -1.49
C GLY A 182 10.56 19.66 -1.50
N LEU A 183 9.35 19.43 -0.99
CA LEU A 183 8.78 18.09 -0.79
C LEU A 183 7.69 17.77 -1.81
N ALA A 184 7.72 16.55 -2.34
CA ALA A 184 6.56 15.94 -2.98
C ALA A 184 5.70 15.22 -1.93
N ILE A 185 4.42 15.55 -1.85
CA ILE A 185 3.45 14.87 -0.98
C ILE A 185 2.36 14.27 -1.87
N ALA A 186 2.42 12.96 -2.07
CA ALA A 186 1.48 12.23 -2.93
C ALA A 186 0.56 11.31 -2.11
N GLY A 187 -0.73 11.29 -2.43
CA GLY A 187 -1.72 10.41 -1.82
C GLY A 187 -3.08 11.05 -1.62
N ASN A 188 -3.88 10.48 -0.72
CA ASN A 188 -5.17 11.06 -0.34
C ASN A 188 -4.95 12.23 0.62
N LEU A 189 -5.24 13.45 0.14
CA LEU A 189 -5.00 14.71 0.85
C LEU A 189 -6.16 15.16 1.75
N SER A 190 -7.14 14.29 2.02
CA SER A 190 -8.27 14.65 2.89
C SER A 190 -7.84 14.95 4.33
N LYS A 191 -8.46 15.94 4.95
CA LYS A 191 -8.23 16.27 6.37
C LYS A 191 -8.34 15.06 7.30
N GLY A 192 -9.32 14.19 7.08
CA GLY A 192 -9.53 13.01 7.92
C GLY A 192 -8.45 11.92 7.83
N LYS A 193 -7.60 11.95 6.78
CA LYS A 193 -6.51 10.99 6.61
C LYS A 193 -5.13 11.61 6.79
N SER A 194 -4.96 12.83 6.32
CA SER A 194 -3.67 13.51 6.23
C SER A 194 -3.72 14.88 6.89
N THR A 195 -4.23 14.92 8.12
CA THR A 195 -4.35 16.15 8.94
C THR A 195 -3.00 16.86 9.06
N TYR A 196 -1.91 16.08 9.16
CA TYR A 196 -0.55 16.63 9.26
C TYR A 196 -0.21 17.62 8.14
N ILE A 197 -0.76 17.44 6.93
CA ILE A 197 -0.54 18.37 5.81
C ILE A 197 -1.05 19.75 6.18
N TYR A 198 -2.28 19.82 6.69
CA TYR A 198 -2.91 21.08 7.07
C TYR A 198 -2.25 21.74 8.28
N GLU A 199 -1.74 20.95 9.22
CA GLU A 199 -0.93 21.47 10.31
C GLU A 199 0.42 22.00 9.79
N LEU A 200 1.05 21.30 8.85
CA LEU A 200 2.29 21.76 8.21
C LEU A 200 2.08 23.07 7.43
N LEU A 201 0.97 23.21 6.71
CA LEU A 201 0.62 24.46 6.01
C LEU A 201 0.51 25.65 6.97
N LYS A 202 0.00 25.45 8.18
CA LYS A 202 -0.10 26.52 9.20
C LYS A 202 1.26 27.00 9.71
N THR A 203 2.29 26.17 9.66
CA THR A 203 3.64 26.56 10.08
C THR A 203 4.32 27.52 9.11
N ASN A 204 3.75 27.69 7.90
CA ASN A 204 4.32 28.48 6.81
C ASN A 204 5.79 28.12 6.55
N PRO A 205 6.09 26.86 6.17
CA PRO A 205 7.45 26.35 6.08
C PRO A 205 8.28 27.13 5.06
N ASN A 206 9.57 27.28 5.32
CA ASN A 206 10.49 28.02 4.44
C ASN A 206 10.98 27.17 3.25
N TYR A 207 10.25 26.14 2.86
CA TYR A 207 10.51 25.28 1.71
C TYR A 207 9.23 25.02 0.93
N LYS A 208 9.37 24.56 -0.33
CA LYS A 208 8.22 24.28 -1.20
C LYS A 208 7.51 22.99 -0.80
N LEU A 209 6.18 23.00 -0.89
CA LEU A 209 5.32 21.82 -0.75
C LEU A 209 4.56 21.62 -2.05
N ASN A 210 4.82 20.50 -2.71
CA ASN A 210 4.19 20.10 -3.96
C ASN A 210 3.20 18.97 -3.67
N LEU A 211 1.90 19.27 -3.74
CA LEU A 211 0.81 18.41 -3.32
C LEU A 211 0.17 17.70 -4.51
N PHE A 212 0.13 16.36 -4.46
CA PHE A 212 -0.42 15.50 -5.52
C PHE A 212 -1.46 14.54 -4.95
N GLY A 213 -2.68 14.60 -5.43
CA GLY A 213 -3.71 13.64 -5.06
C GLY A 213 -5.11 14.21 -4.89
N PRO A 214 -6.10 13.34 -4.71
CA PRO A 214 -7.49 13.75 -4.52
C PRO A 214 -7.76 14.28 -3.11
N ASN A 215 -8.93 14.90 -2.98
CA ASN A 215 -9.55 15.32 -1.70
C ASN A 215 -8.82 16.44 -0.96
N PHE A 216 -7.96 17.21 -1.63
CA PHE A 216 -7.41 18.42 -1.04
C PHE A 216 -8.52 19.44 -0.79
N ASP A 217 -8.52 20.06 0.40
CA ASP A 217 -9.47 21.12 0.73
C ASP A 217 -9.09 22.44 0.05
N LYS A 218 -9.75 22.72 -1.06
CA LYS A 218 -9.51 23.91 -1.89
C LYS A 218 -9.91 25.22 -1.22
N SER A 219 -10.54 25.19 -0.04
CA SER A 219 -10.84 26.39 0.73
C SER A 219 -9.62 26.93 1.52
N VAL A 220 -8.54 26.13 1.57
CA VAL A 220 -7.27 26.53 2.20
C VAL A 220 -6.53 27.49 1.26
N GLU A 221 -6.17 28.67 1.76
CA GLU A 221 -5.31 29.59 1.03
C GLU A 221 -3.89 29.02 0.95
N LEU A 222 -3.38 28.91 -0.28
CA LEU A 222 -2.03 28.44 -0.54
C LEU A 222 -1.08 29.64 -0.53
N GLY A 223 -0.06 29.56 0.33
CA GLY A 223 1.05 30.51 0.29
C GLY A 223 1.92 30.29 -0.96
N GLU A 224 2.83 31.23 -1.24
CA GLU A 224 3.68 31.24 -2.46
C GLU A 224 4.54 29.97 -2.64
N LYS A 225 4.82 29.26 -1.53
CA LYS A 225 5.66 28.04 -1.54
C LYS A 225 4.86 26.74 -1.64
N ILE A 226 3.54 26.81 -1.78
CA ILE A 226 2.67 25.65 -1.76
C ILE A 226 1.94 25.55 -3.09
N GLU A 227 2.12 24.45 -3.78
CA GLU A 227 1.48 24.20 -5.07
C GLU A 227 0.66 22.89 -5.03
N TYR A 228 -0.58 22.98 -5.50
CA TYR A 228 -1.45 21.82 -5.64
C TYR A 228 -1.63 21.45 -7.10
N PHE A 229 -1.08 20.32 -7.50
CA PHE A 229 -1.07 19.82 -8.87
C PHE A 229 -2.32 19.00 -9.23
N GLY A 230 -3.16 18.66 -8.27
CA GLY A 230 -4.32 17.83 -8.51
C GLY A 230 -4.05 16.33 -8.42
N SER A 231 -4.93 15.53 -9.02
CA SER A 231 -4.87 14.07 -9.00
C SER A 231 -4.50 13.52 -10.37
N PHE A 232 -3.56 12.60 -10.41
CA PHE A 232 -3.09 11.93 -11.61
C PHE A 232 -3.38 10.43 -11.54
N LYS A 233 -3.46 9.78 -12.69
CA LYS A 233 -3.49 8.31 -12.75
C LYS A 233 -2.16 7.75 -12.24
N PRO A 234 -2.16 6.61 -11.55
CA PRO A 234 -0.94 6.02 -11.00
C PRO A 234 0.16 5.77 -12.04
N GLU A 235 -0.18 5.47 -13.28
CA GLU A 235 0.76 5.23 -14.37
C GLU A 235 1.49 6.50 -14.83
N VAL A 236 0.85 7.66 -14.68
CA VAL A 236 1.36 8.97 -15.14
C VAL A 236 2.06 9.72 -14.01
N LEU A 237 1.58 9.53 -12.78
CA LEU A 237 2.03 10.27 -11.60
C LEU A 237 3.55 10.31 -11.42
N PRO A 238 4.33 9.22 -11.66
CA PRO A 238 5.79 9.26 -11.53
C PRO A 238 6.47 10.37 -12.34
N GLY A 239 5.99 10.63 -13.57
CA GLY A 239 6.52 11.69 -14.45
C GLY A 239 6.09 13.11 -14.05
N GLU A 240 5.03 13.22 -13.25
CA GLU A 240 4.48 14.51 -12.82
C GLU A 240 5.03 15.00 -11.49
N LEU A 241 5.66 14.12 -10.71
CA LEU A 241 6.16 14.48 -9.39
C LEU A 241 7.22 15.57 -9.44
N ARG A 242 7.14 16.49 -8.49
CA ARG A 242 8.06 17.60 -8.27
C ARG A 242 8.47 17.62 -6.81
N GLY A 243 9.76 17.69 -6.53
CA GLY A 243 10.31 17.77 -5.18
C GLY A 243 11.72 17.20 -5.07
N LYS A 244 12.51 17.76 -4.17
CA LYS A 244 13.82 17.24 -3.80
C LYS A 244 13.69 15.90 -3.08
N PHE A 245 12.67 15.76 -2.23
CA PHE A 245 12.32 14.54 -1.52
C PHE A 245 10.82 14.22 -1.60
N GLY A 246 10.49 12.93 -1.56
CA GLY A 246 9.12 12.45 -1.37
C GLY A 246 8.82 12.20 0.11
N LEU A 247 7.71 12.72 0.63
CA LEU A 247 7.37 12.57 2.04
C LEU A 247 6.55 11.30 2.31
N VAL A 248 7.07 10.44 3.17
CA VAL A 248 6.39 9.24 3.68
C VAL A 248 5.98 9.46 5.13
N TRP A 249 4.77 9.99 5.30
CA TRP A 249 4.17 10.35 6.58
C TRP A 249 2.66 10.13 6.52
N ASP A 250 2.04 9.74 7.63
CA ASP A 250 0.60 9.62 7.77
C ASP A 250 0.15 9.98 9.19
N GLY A 251 -1.11 10.42 9.32
CA GLY A 251 -1.72 10.74 10.61
C GLY A 251 -1.99 12.24 10.82
N GLU A 252 -1.96 12.66 12.06
CA GLU A 252 -2.52 13.95 12.47
C GLU A 252 -1.46 14.94 12.98
N SER A 253 -0.29 14.46 13.41
CA SER A 253 0.73 15.26 14.09
C SER A 253 1.95 15.51 13.21
N LEU A 254 2.64 16.62 13.45
CA LEU A 254 3.95 16.94 12.88
C LEU A 254 5.10 16.25 13.64
N GLU A 255 4.90 15.90 14.90
CA GLU A 255 5.94 15.35 15.76
C GLU A 255 6.10 13.85 15.62
N THR A 256 5.05 13.15 15.20
CA THR A 256 5.06 11.69 15.01
C THR A 256 3.89 11.26 14.14
N CYS A 257 4.04 10.13 13.46
CA CYS A 257 2.90 9.50 12.78
C CYS A 257 1.93 8.94 13.82
N SER A 258 0.68 9.39 13.77
CA SER A 258 -0.34 9.11 14.78
C SER A 258 -1.66 8.64 14.18
N GLY A 259 -2.61 8.26 15.05
CA GLY A 259 -3.88 7.68 14.61
C GLY A 259 -3.72 6.31 13.97
N ASN A 260 -4.79 5.76 13.41
CA ASN A 260 -4.78 4.41 12.85
C ASN A 260 -3.84 4.29 11.64
N THR A 261 -3.87 5.25 10.73
CA THR A 261 -3.04 5.26 9.52
C THR A 261 -1.56 5.48 9.84
N GLY A 262 -1.25 6.41 10.76
CA GLY A 262 0.12 6.65 11.20
C GLY A 262 0.71 5.45 11.95
N ASN A 263 -0.02 4.87 12.88
CA ASN A 263 0.42 3.67 13.61
C ASN A 263 0.58 2.45 12.68
N TYR A 264 -0.17 2.38 11.57
CA TYR A 264 -0.06 1.30 10.61
C TYR A 264 1.29 1.31 9.87
N LEU A 265 1.95 2.48 9.73
CA LEU A 265 3.29 2.58 9.15
C LEU A 265 4.35 1.73 9.86
N ARG A 266 4.14 1.39 11.13
CA ARG A 266 5.02 0.48 11.90
C ARG A 266 5.04 -0.95 11.37
N TYR A 267 4.12 -1.28 10.45
CA TYR A 267 3.93 -2.65 9.95
C TYR A 267 3.88 -2.75 8.43
N ASN A 268 3.41 -1.70 7.74
CA ASN A 268 3.23 -1.77 6.30
C ASN A 268 4.38 -1.12 5.52
N ASN A 269 4.43 -1.45 4.21
CA ASN A 269 5.23 -0.73 3.23
C ASN A 269 4.28 0.16 2.44
N PRO A 270 4.20 1.46 2.75
CA PRO A 270 3.29 2.36 2.05
C PRO A 270 3.74 2.51 0.60
N HIS A 271 2.84 2.26 -0.34
CA HIS A 271 3.14 2.25 -1.77
C HIS A 271 3.63 3.61 -2.33
N LYS A 272 3.45 4.69 -1.54
CA LYS A 272 4.05 6.01 -1.84
C LYS A 272 5.59 5.97 -1.78
N THR A 273 6.19 5.10 -0.94
CA THR A 273 7.64 4.91 -0.91
C THR A 273 8.14 4.38 -2.25
N SER A 274 7.53 3.31 -2.76
CA SER A 274 7.83 2.75 -4.06
C SER A 274 7.60 3.73 -5.21
N LEU A 275 6.52 4.53 -5.13
CA LEU A 275 6.24 5.61 -6.09
C LEU A 275 7.40 6.61 -6.18
N TYR A 276 7.87 7.13 -5.04
CA TYR A 276 8.95 8.13 -5.04
C TYR A 276 10.27 7.54 -5.55
N LEU A 277 10.64 6.34 -5.09
CA LEU A 277 11.87 5.68 -5.54
C LEU A 277 11.81 5.37 -7.05
N ALA A 278 10.71 4.81 -7.54
CA ALA A 278 10.50 4.59 -8.98
C ALA A 278 10.53 5.88 -9.81
N SER A 279 10.22 7.04 -9.18
CA SER A 279 10.35 8.36 -9.81
C SER A 279 11.77 8.94 -9.69
N GLY A 280 12.73 8.21 -9.12
CA GLY A 280 14.09 8.68 -8.84
C GLY A 280 14.15 9.79 -7.79
N ILE A 281 13.15 9.88 -6.92
CA ILE A 281 13.05 10.86 -5.84
C ILE A 281 13.34 10.15 -4.51
N PRO A 282 14.41 10.50 -3.80
CA PRO A 282 14.70 9.97 -2.46
C PRO A 282 13.60 10.37 -1.47
N VAL A 283 13.46 9.62 -0.39
CA VAL A 283 12.37 9.83 0.55
C VAL A 283 12.81 10.49 1.86
N ILE A 284 11.91 11.27 2.46
CA ILE A 284 11.94 11.58 3.89
C ILE A 284 10.88 10.73 4.55
N ILE A 285 11.27 9.93 5.53
CA ILE A 285 10.41 8.92 6.14
C ILE A 285 10.46 8.96 7.67
N TRP A 286 9.32 8.65 8.30
CA TRP A 286 9.24 8.55 9.75
C TRP A 286 10.10 7.41 10.29
N LYS A 287 10.90 7.68 11.34
CA LYS A 287 11.87 6.75 11.92
C LYS A 287 11.29 5.43 12.44
N GLU A 288 10.00 5.43 12.83
CA GLU A 288 9.35 4.22 13.33
C GLU A 288 8.51 3.50 12.26
N ALA A 289 8.57 3.95 11.00
CA ALA A 289 7.99 3.22 9.88
C ALA A 289 8.77 1.92 9.64
N ALA A 290 8.04 0.82 9.42
CA ALA A 290 8.66 -0.50 9.22
C ALA A 290 9.68 -0.52 8.08
N ILE A 291 9.45 0.25 7.01
CA ILE A 291 10.35 0.34 5.86
C ILE A 291 11.49 1.37 6.05
N ALA A 292 11.54 2.11 7.17
CA ALA A 292 12.61 3.08 7.42
C ALA A 292 13.98 2.42 7.41
N LYS A 293 14.11 1.24 8.02
CA LYS A 293 15.34 0.46 8.00
C LYS A 293 15.82 0.16 6.59
N PHE A 294 14.95 -0.25 5.68
CA PHE A 294 15.28 -0.48 4.27
C PHE A 294 15.83 0.78 3.60
N ILE A 295 15.22 1.94 3.87
CA ILE A 295 15.68 3.23 3.34
C ILE A 295 17.06 3.61 3.86
N GLU A 296 17.33 3.39 5.15
CA GLU A 296 18.65 3.65 5.76
C GLU A 296 19.73 2.72 5.21
N GLU A 297 19.47 1.41 5.16
CA GLU A 297 20.43 0.39 4.67
C GLU A 297 20.82 0.61 3.20
N ASN A 298 19.88 1.12 2.39
CA ASN A 298 20.13 1.44 0.98
C ASN A 298 20.57 2.90 0.76
N ASN A 299 20.67 3.71 1.82
CA ASN A 299 20.95 5.14 1.73
C ASN A 299 20.12 5.84 0.63
N ALA A 300 18.81 5.58 0.62
CA ALA A 300 17.87 6.05 -0.41
C ALA A 300 16.96 7.18 0.08
N GLY A 301 17.28 7.77 1.22
CA GLY A 301 16.49 8.82 1.82
C GLY A 301 16.99 9.24 3.19
N VAL A 302 16.19 10.03 3.89
CA VAL A 302 16.48 10.55 5.23
C VAL A 302 15.38 10.12 6.19
N VAL A 303 15.79 9.62 7.35
CA VAL A 303 14.87 9.19 8.42
C VAL A 303 14.73 10.28 9.46
N VAL A 304 13.48 10.63 9.80
CA VAL A 304 13.16 11.73 10.71
C VAL A 304 12.24 11.29 11.86
N GLY A 305 12.43 11.89 13.03
CA GLY A 305 11.52 11.72 14.16
C GLY A 305 10.29 12.62 14.06
N SER A 306 10.45 13.80 13.48
CA SER A 306 9.45 14.84 13.36
C SER A 306 9.53 15.58 12.03
N LEU A 307 8.40 16.04 11.51
CA LEU A 307 8.36 16.94 10.33
C LEU A 307 9.02 18.30 10.60
N LEU A 308 9.17 18.67 11.86
CA LEU A 308 9.85 19.91 12.26
C LEU A 308 11.36 19.88 11.99
N GLU A 309 11.93 18.71 11.73
CA GLU A 309 13.35 18.53 11.37
C GLU A 309 13.64 18.84 9.88
N ILE A 310 12.60 18.85 9.04
CA ILE A 310 12.74 18.88 7.58
C ILE A 310 13.44 20.15 7.08
N GLU A 311 13.09 21.31 7.63
CA GLU A 311 13.71 22.57 7.21
C GLU A 311 15.23 22.55 7.45
N ASN A 312 15.66 22.03 8.58
CA ASN A 312 17.07 21.88 8.89
C ASN A 312 17.78 20.91 7.93
N ILE A 313 17.14 19.82 7.59
CA ILE A 313 17.68 18.83 6.64
C ILE A 313 17.84 19.46 5.24
N LEU A 314 16.80 20.11 4.74
CA LEU A 314 16.83 20.72 3.40
C LEU A 314 17.86 21.85 3.28
N ASN A 315 18.12 22.58 4.37
CA ASN A 315 19.09 23.66 4.41
C ASN A 315 20.55 23.20 4.57
N ASN A 316 20.78 22.02 5.16
CA ASN A 316 22.13 21.56 5.52
C ASN A 316 22.64 20.39 4.70
N ILE A 317 21.79 19.68 3.93
CA ILE A 317 22.23 18.60 3.08
C ILE A 317 23.12 19.14 1.95
N SER A 318 24.34 18.64 1.83
CA SER A 318 25.23 19.03 0.74
C SER A 318 24.76 18.49 -0.62
N GLU A 319 25.19 19.14 -1.70
CA GLU A 319 24.85 18.67 -3.05
C GLU A 319 25.44 17.28 -3.35
N GLU A 320 26.63 16.97 -2.83
CA GLU A 320 27.27 15.67 -2.98
C GLU A 320 26.48 14.57 -2.25
N GLU A 321 26.08 14.84 -1.01
CA GLU A 321 25.28 13.91 -0.20
C GLU A 321 23.90 13.66 -0.86
N TYR A 322 23.24 14.72 -1.28
CA TYR A 322 21.96 14.60 -1.99
C TYR A 322 22.10 13.81 -3.30
N ALA A 323 23.15 14.08 -4.09
CA ALA A 323 23.40 13.37 -5.35
C ALA A 323 23.59 11.87 -5.12
N GLN A 324 24.32 11.49 -4.04
CA GLN A 324 24.51 10.08 -3.70
C GLN A 324 23.20 9.41 -3.27
N ILE A 325 22.41 10.05 -2.41
CA ILE A 325 21.11 9.55 -1.96
C ILE A 325 20.16 9.39 -3.16
N LYS A 326 20.12 10.38 -4.04
CA LYS A 326 19.30 10.35 -5.27
C LYS A 326 19.72 9.24 -6.21
N LYS A 327 21.03 9.01 -6.37
CA LYS A 327 21.56 7.91 -7.17
C LYS A 327 21.10 6.56 -6.61
N ASN A 328 21.26 6.35 -5.31
CA ASN A 328 20.85 5.12 -4.64
C ASN A 328 19.32 4.88 -4.78
N ALA A 329 18.51 5.94 -4.62
CA ALA A 329 17.06 5.87 -4.81
C ALA A 329 16.65 5.44 -6.23
N LYS A 330 17.47 5.74 -7.24
CA LYS A 330 17.23 5.32 -8.63
C LYS A 330 17.68 3.88 -8.92
N GLU A 331 18.57 3.32 -8.09
CA GLU A 331 19.12 1.98 -8.25
C GLU A 331 18.24 0.89 -7.60
N ILE A 332 17.31 1.28 -6.72
CA ILE A 332 16.29 0.41 -6.12
C ILE A 332 15.15 0.16 -7.11
#